data_b42904d82711abc559a40dd6f6be0f62
#
_entry.id   b42904d82711abc559a40dd6f6be0f62
#
_cell.length_a   1.000
_cell.length_b   1.000
_cell.length_c   1.000
_cell.angle_alpha   90.00
_cell.angle_beta   90.00
_cell.angle_gamma   90.00
#
_symmetry.space_group_name_H-M   'P 1'
#
loop_
_entity.id
_entity.type
_entity.pdbx_description
1 polymer ?
#
loop_
_entity_poly.entity_id
_entity_poly.type
_entity_poly.pdbx_seq_one_letter_code
_entity_poly.pdbx_strand_id
1 'polypeptide(L)'
;SWFGAGDTKYGYLAVAVLGAGGIAQNILAPLPMQGEAASGSGSEGAADSSGTAQAVQLESFGPARQTDGAYTIKAYDASVIRQPTCGQVDLSYFSDAAFLGDSLTVGFSDYQINLSGALICGYTGVGPDAIVNRAAVKSPTRGQEVALDVLAAAQPKKLYILLGTNTLTTLGASDRFLAYYGQMLDELRQTLGEDCIIYVQSIPPVRPAAAEKKPGLASDVLRGVNEQLAQLAASKGCVYLDLWEALADGEGNLKEMIAAPDGVHLSAGNGYGAWVTYLRNHAKYSASNPWIMGSAYSAE
;
A
#
# COMPACT_ATOMS: atom_id res chain seq x y z
N SER A 1 -0.71 12.47 22.28
CA SER A 1 -0.68 11.03 22.43
C SER A 1 -2.10 10.47 22.24
N TRP A 2 -2.38 10.07 21.03
CA TRP A 2 -3.68 9.56 20.65
C TRP A 2 -3.55 8.21 19.97
N PHE A 3 -3.08 7.23 20.69
CA PHE A 3 -3.22 5.84 20.29
C PHE A 3 -3.62 5.06 21.53
N GLY A 4 -4.94 5.09 21.79
CA GLY A 4 -5.54 4.14 22.68
C GLY A 4 -5.43 2.77 22.04
N ALA A 5 -4.96 1.81 22.80
CA ALA A 5 -4.90 0.42 22.41
C ALA A 5 -6.27 -0.06 21.93
N GLY A 6 -6.28 -0.65 20.77
CA GLY A 6 -7.20 -1.61 20.26
C GLY A 6 -8.65 -1.58 20.70
N ASP A 7 -9.46 -0.86 19.94
CA ASP A 7 -10.83 -1.31 19.79
C ASP A 7 -11.16 -1.24 18.30
N THR A 8 -11.15 -2.36 17.63
CA THR A 8 -11.40 -2.50 16.19
C THR A 8 -12.84 -2.18 15.78
N LYS A 9 -13.66 -1.74 16.72
CA LYS A 9 -15.02 -1.26 16.47
C LYS A 9 -15.08 0.18 15.96
N TYR A 10 -13.95 0.88 15.97
CA TYR A 10 -13.91 2.28 15.54
C TYR A 10 -13.09 2.40 14.26
N GLY A 11 -13.76 2.62 13.16
CA GLY A 11 -13.12 3.14 11.97
C GLY A 11 -12.72 4.60 12.22
N TYR A 12 -11.49 4.95 11.99
CA TYR A 12 -11.06 6.35 11.98
C TYR A 12 -11.06 6.84 10.53
N LEU A 13 -11.78 7.92 10.29
CA LEU A 13 -11.67 8.66 9.05
C LEU A 13 -10.53 9.66 9.21
N ALA A 14 -9.45 9.52 8.49
CA ALA A 14 -8.44 10.55 8.40
C ALA A 14 -8.88 11.56 7.35
N VAL A 15 -9.16 12.78 7.78
CA VAL A 15 -9.47 13.89 6.87
C VAL A 15 -8.20 14.73 6.76
N ALA A 16 -7.69 14.86 5.54
CA ALA A 16 -6.63 15.83 5.28
C ALA A 16 -7.29 17.20 5.08
N VAL A 17 -7.07 18.12 6.02
CA VAL A 17 -7.49 19.50 5.89
C VAL A 17 -6.31 20.32 5.41
N LEU A 18 -6.43 20.94 4.25
CA LEU A 18 -5.48 21.93 3.77
C LEU A 18 -5.72 23.23 4.52
N GLY A 19 -4.80 23.57 5.42
CA GLY A 19 -4.79 24.89 6.05
C GLY A 19 -4.38 25.97 5.04
N ALA A 20 -4.65 27.24 5.36
CA ALA A 20 -4.38 28.42 4.52
C ALA A 20 -2.90 28.60 4.11
N GLY A 21 -2.01 27.77 4.58
CA GLY A 21 -0.58 27.73 4.23
C GLY A 21 -0.15 26.51 3.42
N GLY A 22 -1.07 25.66 2.96
CA GLY A 22 -0.74 24.48 2.14
C GLY A 22 -0.09 23.32 2.88
N ILE A 23 -0.15 23.30 4.20
CA ILE A 23 0.32 22.17 5.02
C ILE A 23 -0.89 21.30 5.34
N ALA A 24 -0.85 20.04 4.94
CA ALA A 24 -1.86 19.07 5.30
C ALA A 24 -1.73 18.73 6.79
N GLN A 25 -2.74 19.04 7.58
CA GLN A 25 -2.86 18.55 8.95
C GLN A 25 -3.80 17.34 8.95
N ASN A 26 -3.31 16.21 9.41
CA ASN A 26 -4.13 15.03 9.62
C ASN A 26 -4.91 15.21 10.93
N ILE A 27 -6.22 15.39 10.81
CA ILE A 27 -7.11 15.42 11.96
C ILE A 27 -7.83 14.08 12.01
N LEU A 28 -7.57 13.31 13.05
CA LEU A 28 -8.31 12.09 13.34
C LEU A 28 -9.57 12.48 14.14
N ALA A 29 -10.72 12.32 13.53
CA ALA A 29 -11.99 12.48 14.23
C ALA A 29 -12.62 11.10 14.48
N PRO A 30 -13.16 10.83 15.68
CA PRO A 30 -13.90 9.60 15.91
C PRO A 30 -15.20 9.63 15.11
N LEU A 31 -15.55 8.52 14.48
CA LEU A 31 -16.86 8.35 13.86
C LEU A 31 -17.94 8.37 14.95
N PRO A 32 -19.06 9.05 14.72
CA PRO A 32 -20.15 9.07 15.69
C PRO A 32 -20.70 7.65 15.90
N MET A 33 -20.82 7.27 17.16
CA MET A 33 -21.42 6.01 17.58
C MET A 33 -22.89 5.98 17.15
N GLN A 34 -23.30 5.01 16.35
CA GLN A 34 -24.71 4.66 16.26
C GLN A 34 -25.10 3.89 17.52
N GLY A 35 -25.89 4.53 18.37
CA GLY A 35 -26.61 3.86 19.42
C GLY A 35 -26.48 4.46 20.81
N GLU A 36 -27.10 5.57 21.04
CA GLU A 36 -27.81 5.84 22.30
C GLU A 36 -29.10 6.56 21.97
N ALA A 37 -30.20 5.85 22.22
CA ALA A 37 -31.53 6.39 22.11
C ALA A 37 -31.80 7.34 23.31
N ALA A 38 -31.75 8.62 23.05
CA ALA A 38 -32.35 9.59 23.97
C ALA A 38 -33.81 9.85 23.54
N SER A 39 -34.72 9.39 24.34
CA SER A 39 -36.15 9.75 24.26
C SER A 39 -36.35 11.24 24.52
N GLY A 40 -36.83 11.95 23.53
CA GLY A 40 -37.24 13.33 23.65
C GLY A 40 -38.22 13.70 22.53
N SER A 41 -39.48 13.81 22.88
CA SER A 41 -40.62 14.18 22.00
C SER A 41 -40.49 15.59 21.46
N GLY A 42 -40.79 15.78 20.16
CA GLY A 42 -41.06 17.13 19.63
C GLY A 42 -41.03 17.21 18.11
N SER A 43 -42.21 17.10 17.52
CA SER A 43 -42.78 17.69 16.29
C SER A 43 -41.91 17.90 15.03
N GLU A 44 -42.35 17.21 14.02
CA GLU A 44 -42.59 17.60 12.62
C GLU A 44 -41.64 18.58 11.92
N GLY A 45 -40.98 18.06 10.92
CA GLY A 45 -40.29 18.78 9.86
C GLY A 45 -39.67 17.79 8.92
N ALA A 46 -40.44 17.25 7.95
CA ALA A 46 -39.89 16.44 6.87
C ALA A 46 -38.97 17.30 6.01
N ALA A 47 -37.69 17.15 6.18
CA ALA A 47 -36.69 17.56 5.19
C ALA A 47 -36.11 16.32 4.59
N ASP A 48 -36.44 16.08 3.35
CA ASP A 48 -35.82 15.13 2.44
C ASP A 48 -34.33 15.43 2.38
N SER A 49 -33.55 14.67 3.13
CA SER A 49 -32.08 14.64 3.02
C SER A 49 -31.65 13.38 2.25
N SER A 50 -32.03 13.32 0.99
CA SER A 50 -31.24 12.57 0.02
C SER A 50 -29.91 13.32 -0.20
N GLY A 51 -29.10 13.35 0.83
CA GLY A 51 -27.69 13.73 0.73
C GLY A 51 -26.99 12.68 -0.08
N THR A 52 -27.01 12.82 -1.40
CA THR A 52 -26.00 12.20 -2.25
C THR A 52 -24.66 12.61 -1.67
N ALA A 53 -23.97 11.65 -1.07
CA ALA A 53 -22.56 11.83 -0.71
C ALA A 53 -21.88 12.34 -1.98
N GLN A 54 -21.53 13.62 -2.01
CA GLN A 54 -20.75 14.17 -3.11
C GLN A 54 -19.46 13.37 -3.13
N ALA A 55 -19.26 12.62 -4.20
CA ALA A 55 -17.99 11.97 -4.44
C ALA A 55 -16.93 13.07 -4.38
N VAL A 56 -16.07 12.98 -3.36
CA VAL A 56 -14.95 13.92 -3.22
C VAL A 56 -14.11 13.75 -4.48
N GLN A 57 -14.04 14.79 -5.29
CA GLN A 57 -13.19 14.75 -6.48
C GLN A 57 -11.74 14.62 -6.02
N LEU A 58 -11.11 13.54 -6.46
CA LEU A 58 -9.70 13.36 -6.25
C LEU A 58 -8.95 14.51 -6.90
N GLU A 59 -8.15 15.20 -6.11
CA GLU A 59 -7.23 16.15 -6.68
C GLU A 59 -6.25 15.40 -7.58
N SER A 60 -6.15 15.81 -8.86
CA SER A 60 -5.11 15.30 -9.73
C SER A 60 -3.74 15.58 -9.09
N PHE A 61 -2.88 14.57 -9.07
CA PHE A 61 -1.52 14.77 -8.62
C PHE A 61 -0.84 15.82 -9.48
N GLY A 62 -0.65 17.01 -8.94
CA GLY A 62 0.31 17.92 -9.48
C GLY A 62 1.74 17.33 -9.39
N PRO A 63 2.78 17.99 -9.90
CA PRO A 63 4.13 17.52 -9.70
C PRO A 63 4.36 17.28 -8.20
N ALA A 64 4.87 16.11 -7.87
CA ALA A 64 5.08 15.73 -6.49
C ALA A 64 5.98 16.77 -5.82
N ARG A 65 5.55 17.25 -4.67
CA ARG A 65 6.36 18.16 -3.87
C ARG A 65 7.32 17.34 -3.04
N GLN A 66 8.59 17.61 -3.20
CA GLN A 66 9.58 17.13 -2.27
C GLN A 66 9.47 17.93 -0.98
N THR A 67 9.20 17.26 0.12
CA THR A 67 9.36 17.81 1.47
C THR A 67 10.39 16.95 2.18
N ASP A 68 11.48 17.54 2.61
CA ASP A 68 12.57 16.89 3.36
C ASP A 68 13.12 15.60 2.70
N GLY A 69 13.18 15.59 1.38
CA GLY A 69 13.66 14.45 0.58
C GLY A 69 12.63 13.36 0.30
N ALA A 70 11.41 13.51 0.80
CA ALA A 70 10.31 12.61 0.55
C ALA A 70 9.25 13.24 -0.35
N TYR A 71 8.56 12.42 -1.13
CA TYR A 71 7.38 12.86 -1.87
C TYR A 71 6.19 13.00 -0.92
N THR A 72 5.52 14.13 -1.02
CA THR A 72 4.21 14.29 -0.38
C THR A 72 3.14 14.09 -1.44
N ILE A 73 2.32 13.06 -1.28
CA ILE A 73 1.13 12.91 -2.09
C ILE A 73 0.11 13.94 -1.65
N LYS A 74 -0.46 14.67 -2.61
CA LYS A 74 -1.62 15.51 -2.34
C LYS A 74 -2.80 14.66 -1.84
N ALA A 75 -3.65 15.28 -1.04
CA ALA A 75 -4.82 14.63 -0.50
C ALA A 75 -5.64 13.90 -1.56
N TYR A 76 -5.96 12.67 -1.25
CA TYR A 76 -6.95 11.87 -1.97
C TYR A 76 -8.37 12.20 -1.49
N ASP A 77 -9.33 11.52 -2.09
CA ASP A 77 -10.62 11.30 -1.46
C ASP A 77 -10.43 10.87 0.00
N ALA A 78 -11.29 11.37 0.88
CA ALA A 78 -11.21 11.06 2.30
C ALA A 78 -11.29 9.55 2.62
N SER A 79 -11.80 8.73 1.70
CA SER A 79 -11.81 7.26 1.80
C SER A 79 -10.50 6.59 1.39
N VAL A 80 -9.58 7.33 0.77
CA VAL A 80 -8.33 6.79 0.23
C VAL A 80 -7.15 7.53 0.83
N ILE A 81 -6.58 6.95 1.84
CA ILE A 81 -5.42 7.49 2.54
C ILE A 81 -4.28 6.50 2.55
N ARG A 82 -3.07 7.00 2.36
CA ARG A 82 -1.88 6.19 2.61
C ARG A 82 -1.72 5.93 4.11
N GLN A 83 -1.13 4.82 4.45
CA GLN A 83 -0.78 4.51 5.83
C GLN A 83 0.15 5.60 6.38
N PRO A 84 -0.20 6.25 7.49
CA PRO A 84 0.66 7.26 8.10
C PRO A 84 1.90 6.63 8.74
N THR A 85 2.90 7.46 8.98
CA THR A 85 4.10 7.05 9.73
C THR A 85 3.73 6.68 11.17
N CYS A 86 4.21 5.53 11.61
CA CYS A 86 3.87 4.96 12.92
C CYS A 86 5.01 5.00 13.94
N GLY A 87 6.18 5.47 13.56
CA GLY A 87 7.43 5.17 14.26
C GLY A 87 8.00 3.84 13.76
N GLN A 88 9.29 3.61 13.99
CA GLN A 88 9.98 2.47 13.39
C GLN A 88 9.75 1.19 14.19
N VAL A 89 9.10 0.20 13.59
CA VAL A 89 9.00 -1.15 14.15
C VAL A 89 10.31 -1.90 13.98
N ASP A 90 10.54 -2.90 14.81
CA ASP A 90 11.66 -3.82 14.66
C ASP A 90 11.44 -4.76 13.45
N LEU A 91 12.52 -5.37 12.94
CA LEU A 91 12.43 -6.32 11.84
C LEU A 91 11.60 -7.56 12.18
N SER A 92 11.51 -7.95 13.44
CA SER A 92 10.65 -9.06 13.89
C SER A 92 9.18 -8.84 13.60
N TYR A 93 8.76 -7.60 13.33
CA TYR A 93 7.42 -7.28 12.83
C TYR A 93 7.05 -8.04 11.54
N PHE A 94 8.05 -8.42 10.75
CA PHE A 94 7.84 -9.15 9.51
C PHE A 94 7.88 -10.68 9.66
N SER A 95 8.15 -11.21 10.85
CA SER A 95 8.35 -12.65 11.06
C SER A 95 7.16 -13.53 10.68
N ASP A 96 5.95 -13.00 10.71
CA ASP A 96 4.70 -13.65 10.30
C ASP A 96 4.11 -13.06 9.01
N ALA A 97 4.94 -12.32 8.26
CA ALA A 97 4.54 -11.70 7.01
C ALA A 97 4.88 -12.55 5.79
N ALA A 98 4.14 -12.33 4.71
CA ALA A 98 4.52 -12.75 3.37
C ALA A 98 4.66 -11.52 2.46
N PHE A 99 5.53 -11.63 1.45
CA PHE A 99 5.73 -10.63 0.41
C PHE A 99 5.39 -11.25 -0.94
N LEU A 100 4.34 -10.77 -1.59
CA LEU A 100 3.89 -11.22 -2.91
C LEU A 100 4.28 -10.16 -3.95
N GLY A 101 5.00 -10.56 -4.99
CA GLY A 101 5.35 -9.60 -6.03
C GLY A 101 6.16 -10.17 -7.19
N ASP A 102 6.65 -9.26 -7.99
CA ASP A 102 7.45 -9.54 -9.18
C ASP A 102 8.97 -9.60 -8.90
N SER A 103 9.79 -9.28 -9.90
CA SER A 103 11.26 -9.31 -9.77
C SER A 103 11.81 -8.36 -8.69
N LEU A 104 11.10 -7.29 -8.36
CA LEU A 104 11.48 -6.43 -7.22
C LEU A 104 11.37 -7.21 -5.91
N THR A 105 10.31 -7.99 -5.73
CA THR A 105 10.14 -8.84 -4.54
C THR A 105 11.13 -10.02 -4.53
N VAL A 106 11.48 -10.56 -5.70
CA VAL A 106 12.56 -11.57 -5.83
C VAL A 106 13.87 -11.08 -5.22
N GLY A 107 14.19 -9.81 -5.38
CA GLY A 107 15.41 -9.22 -4.86
C GLY A 107 15.58 -9.32 -3.34
N PHE A 108 14.49 -9.47 -2.56
CA PHE A 108 14.62 -9.78 -1.13
C PHE A 108 15.36 -11.10 -0.90
N SER A 109 15.10 -12.11 -1.74
CA SER A 109 15.79 -13.39 -1.69
C SER A 109 17.20 -13.33 -2.30
N ASP A 110 17.33 -12.70 -3.48
CA ASP A 110 18.59 -12.64 -4.22
C ASP A 110 19.68 -11.88 -3.45
N TYR A 111 19.31 -10.81 -2.79
CA TYR A 111 20.22 -9.99 -1.98
C TYR A 111 20.22 -10.37 -0.50
N GLN A 112 19.53 -11.44 -0.13
CA GLN A 112 19.47 -11.95 1.24
C GLN A 112 19.07 -10.86 2.26
N ILE A 113 18.08 -10.04 1.91
CA ILE A 113 17.59 -8.96 2.76
C ILE A 113 16.92 -9.57 3.99
N ASN A 114 17.35 -9.14 5.18
CA ASN A 114 16.79 -9.64 6.42
C ASN A 114 15.38 -9.07 6.66
N LEU A 115 14.38 -9.93 6.63
CA LEU A 115 12.98 -9.66 6.97
C LEU A 115 12.48 -10.62 8.06
N SER A 116 13.37 -11.03 8.96
CA SER A 116 13.06 -11.90 10.11
C SER A 116 12.33 -13.20 9.76
N GLY A 117 12.65 -13.80 8.62
CA GLY A 117 12.06 -15.06 8.19
C GLY A 117 10.71 -14.91 7.47
N ALA A 118 10.33 -13.71 7.04
CA ALA A 118 9.16 -13.50 6.20
C ALA A 118 9.17 -14.41 4.96
N LEU A 119 7.98 -14.86 4.56
CA LEU A 119 7.81 -15.68 3.37
C LEU A 119 7.91 -14.81 2.11
N ILE A 120 8.88 -15.07 1.24
CA ILE A 120 9.03 -14.35 -0.02
C ILE A 120 8.37 -15.12 -1.16
N CYS A 121 7.25 -14.61 -1.65
CA CYS A 121 6.53 -15.06 -2.85
C CYS A 121 6.84 -14.10 -4.01
N GLY A 122 8.11 -13.99 -4.37
CA GLY A 122 8.60 -13.20 -5.48
C GLY A 122 8.73 -14.03 -6.75
N TYR A 123 8.24 -13.52 -7.89
CA TYR A 123 8.20 -14.25 -9.15
C TYR A 123 8.54 -13.33 -10.32
N THR A 124 9.65 -13.56 -10.97
CA THR A 124 10.11 -12.72 -12.08
C THR A 124 9.09 -12.66 -13.21
N GLY A 125 8.75 -11.46 -13.66
CA GLY A 125 7.87 -11.24 -14.81
C GLY A 125 6.38 -11.38 -14.54
N VAL A 126 5.98 -11.63 -13.29
CA VAL A 126 4.58 -11.87 -12.92
C VAL A 126 3.80 -10.57 -12.79
N GLY A 127 2.54 -10.60 -13.22
CA GLY A 127 1.51 -9.60 -12.97
C GLY A 127 0.33 -10.16 -12.17
N PRO A 128 -0.65 -9.32 -11.80
CA PRO A 128 -1.83 -9.77 -11.05
C PRO A 128 -2.66 -10.83 -11.80
N ASP A 129 -2.66 -10.80 -13.12
CA ASP A 129 -3.34 -11.77 -13.98
C ASP A 129 -2.81 -13.21 -13.80
N ALA A 130 -1.49 -13.36 -13.62
CA ALA A 130 -0.90 -14.66 -13.36
C ALA A 130 -1.36 -15.24 -12.00
N ILE A 131 -1.53 -14.39 -10.99
CA ILE A 131 -2.01 -14.81 -9.67
C ILE A 131 -3.47 -15.26 -9.75
N VAL A 132 -4.35 -14.44 -10.34
CA VAL A 132 -5.77 -14.73 -10.53
C VAL A 132 -5.97 -16.02 -11.36
N ASN A 133 -5.23 -16.18 -12.44
CA ASN A 133 -5.31 -17.36 -13.29
C ASN A 133 -4.60 -18.59 -12.70
N ARG A 134 -4.11 -18.53 -11.47
CA ARG A 134 -3.42 -19.61 -10.76
C ARG A 134 -2.28 -20.21 -11.59
N ALA A 135 -1.55 -19.36 -12.30
CA ALA A 135 -0.42 -19.78 -13.11
C ALA A 135 0.65 -20.45 -12.24
N ALA A 136 1.26 -21.51 -12.76
CA ALA A 136 2.45 -22.08 -12.16
C ALA A 136 3.63 -21.12 -12.44
N VAL A 137 4.20 -20.56 -11.37
CA VAL A 137 5.28 -19.58 -11.41
C VAL A 137 6.51 -20.13 -10.70
N LYS A 138 7.69 -19.67 -11.11
CA LYS A 138 8.95 -20.16 -10.55
C LYS A 138 9.41 -19.27 -9.39
N SER A 139 9.42 -19.84 -8.20
CA SER A 139 10.08 -19.25 -7.04
C SER A 139 11.62 -19.48 -7.12
N PRO A 140 12.44 -18.50 -6.72
CA PRO A 140 13.89 -18.69 -6.65
C PRO A 140 14.33 -19.83 -5.73
N THR A 141 13.58 -20.09 -4.68
CA THR A 141 13.97 -21.00 -3.59
C THR A 141 13.12 -22.27 -3.49
N ARG A 142 11.90 -22.30 -4.06
CA ARG A 142 10.95 -23.42 -3.89
C ARG A 142 10.57 -24.13 -5.20
N GLY A 143 11.02 -23.62 -6.36
CA GLY A 143 10.69 -24.20 -7.65
C GLY A 143 9.35 -23.71 -8.21
N GLN A 144 8.65 -24.57 -8.98
CA GLN A 144 7.36 -24.23 -9.59
C GLN A 144 6.25 -24.36 -8.54
N GLU A 145 5.42 -23.31 -8.44
CA GLU A 145 4.34 -23.25 -7.45
C GLU A 145 3.19 -22.33 -7.93
N VAL A 146 2.04 -22.46 -7.32
CA VAL A 146 0.93 -21.52 -7.45
C VAL A 146 0.94 -20.61 -6.24
N ALA A 147 1.09 -19.31 -6.44
CA ALA A 147 1.27 -18.34 -5.35
C ALA A 147 0.13 -18.39 -4.31
N LEU A 148 -1.13 -18.51 -4.76
CA LEU A 148 -2.28 -18.61 -3.86
C LEU A 148 -2.24 -19.87 -2.97
N ASP A 149 -1.73 -20.99 -3.49
CA ASP A 149 -1.62 -22.23 -2.70
C ASP A 149 -0.53 -22.12 -1.63
N VAL A 150 0.58 -21.47 -1.96
CA VAL A 150 1.64 -21.18 -1.00
C VAL A 150 1.13 -20.29 0.12
N LEU A 151 0.41 -19.23 -0.22
CA LEU A 151 -0.17 -18.31 0.76
C LEU A 151 -1.26 -18.98 1.60
N ALA A 152 -2.11 -19.81 0.98
CA ALA A 152 -3.13 -20.60 1.68
C ALA A 152 -2.52 -21.56 2.71
N ALA A 153 -1.39 -22.19 2.37
CA ALA A 153 -0.68 -23.07 3.30
C ALA A 153 0.04 -22.32 4.42
N ALA A 154 0.59 -21.15 4.13
CA ALA A 154 1.38 -20.37 5.08
C ALA A 154 0.53 -19.55 6.06
N GLN A 155 -0.68 -19.12 5.66
CA GLN A 155 -1.58 -18.27 6.46
C GLN A 155 -0.87 -17.08 7.15
N PRO A 156 -0.16 -16.21 6.40
CA PRO A 156 0.54 -15.08 6.99
C PRO A 156 -0.43 -14.12 7.67
N LYS A 157 0.02 -13.45 8.72
CA LYS A 157 -0.77 -12.41 9.40
C LYS A 157 -0.70 -11.06 8.69
N LYS A 158 0.32 -10.88 7.86
CA LYS A 158 0.53 -9.69 7.04
C LYS A 158 0.93 -10.12 5.63
N LEU A 159 0.33 -9.51 4.62
CA LEU A 159 0.70 -9.73 3.23
C LEU A 159 1.06 -8.40 2.58
N TYR A 160 2.29 -8.26 2.12
CA TYR A 160 2.77 -7.11 1.37
C TYR A 160 2.77 -7.41 -0.12
N ILE A 161 2.06 -6.62 -0.93
CA ILE A 161 1.93 -6.85 -2.37
C ILE A 161 2.62 -5.74 -3.13
N LEU A 162 3.50 -6.10 -4.07
CA LEU A 162 4.10 -5.19 -5.04
C LEU A 162 4.11 -5.81 -6.42
N LEU A 163 3.18 -5.38 -7.28
CA LEU A 163 3.03 -5.84 -8.66
C LEU A 163 2.72 -4.64 -9.56
N GLY A 164 3.20 -4.65 -10.80
CA GLY A 164 2.83 -3.63 -11.79
C GLY A 164 3.89 -3.35 -12.83
N THR A 165 5.17 -3.41 -12.48
CA THR A 165 6.28 -3.03 -13.38
C THR A 165 6.37 -3.88 -14.66
N ASN A 166 5.82 -5.10 -14.64
CA ASN A 166 5.79 -6.00 -15.80
C ASN A 166 4.52 -5.85 -16.64
N THR A 167 3.42 -5.39 -16.04
CA THR A 167 2.13 -5.27 -16.71
C THR A 167 1.94 -3.89 -17.33
N LEU A 168 2.43 -2.84 -16.67
CA LEU A 168 2.25 -1.43 -17.05
C LEU A 168 3.36 -0.92 -18.00
N THR A 169 3.86 -1.75 -18.89
CA THR A 169 4.96 -1.38 -19.78
C THR A 169 4.53 -0.49 -20.97
N THR A 170 3.25 -0.50 -21.28
CA THR A 170 2.67 0.26 -22.41
C THR A 170 1.54 1.17 -21.94
N LEU A 171 1.30 2.25 -22.67
CA LEU A 171 0.15 3.11 -22.43
C LEU A 171 -1.17 2.32 -22.64
N GLY A 172 -2.18 2.62 -21.82
CA GLY A 172 -3.50 1.98 -21.89
C GLY A 172 -3.59 0.62 -21.17
N ALA A 173 -2.54 0.16 -20.51
CA ALA A 173 -2.56 -1.10 -19.78
C ALA A 173 -3.26 -1.01 -18.41
N SER A 174 -3.54 0.19 -17.92
CA SER A 174 -4.00 0.47 -16.54
C SER A 174 -5.33 -0.18 -16.20
N ASP A 175 -6.33 -0.09 -17.07
CA ASP A 175 -7.67 -0.61 -16.78
C ASP A 175 -7.67 -2.12 -16.57
N ARG A 176 -6.98 -2.84 -17.47
CA ARG A 176 -6.81 -4.29 -17.33
C ARG A 176 -6.01 -4.66 -16.09
N PHE A 177 -4.95 -3.94 -15.81
CA PHE A 177 -4.13 -4.13 -14.61
C PHE A 177 -4.97 -3.97 -13.34
N LEU A 178 -5.73 -2.88 -13.22
CA LEU A 178 -6.56 -2.61 -12.05
C LEU A 178 -7.70 -3.62 -11.89
N ALA A 179 -8.30 -4.08 -12.99
CA ALA A 179 -9.33 -5.11 -12.97
C ALA A 179 -8.79 -6.43 -12.39
N TYR A 180 -7.65 -6.90 -12.89
CA TYR A 180 -7.01 -8.11 -12.35
C TYR A 180 -6.49 -7.89 -10.91
N TYR A 181 -6.00 -6.71 -10.59
CA TYR A 181 -5.55 -6.41 -9.23
C TYR A 181 -6.72 -6.49 -8.23
N GLY A 182 -7.88 -5.96 -8.60
CA GLY A 182 -9.10 -6.05 -7.78
C GLY A 182 -9.55 -7.49 -7.55
N GLN A 183 -9.57 -8.31 -8.60
CA GLN A 183 -9.88 -9.74 -8.49
C GLN A 183 -8.87 -10.47 -7.60
N MET A 184 -7.59 -10.19 -7.77
CA MET A 184 -6.52 -10.76 -6.94
C MET A 184 -6.72 -10.42 -5.45
N LEU A 185 -7.09 -9.18 -5.13
CA LEU A 185 -7.37 -8.79 -3.74
C LEU A 185 -8.55 -9.54 -3.15
N ASP A 186 -9.61 -9.79 -3.94
CA ASP A 186 -10.77 -10.57 -3.51
C ASP A 186 -10.38 -12.03 -3.23
N GLU A 187 -9.61 -12.65 -4.11
CA GLU A 187 -9.13 -14.03 -3.92
C GLU A 187 -8.19 -14.16 -2.73
N LEU A 188 -7.29 -13.18 -2.55
CA LEU A 188 -6.39 -13.14 -1.40
C LEU A 188 -7.16 -12.96 -0.10
N ARG A 189 -8.17 -12.08 -0.07
CA ARG A 189 -9.04 -11.92 1.11
C ARG A 189 -9.81 -13.19 1.42
N GLN A 190 -10.35 -13.86 0.40
CA GLN A 190 -11.04 -15.15 0.57
C GLN A 190 -10.07 -16.22 1.10
N THR A 191 -8.83 -16.24 0.64
CA THR A 191 -7.81 -17.23 1.02
C THR A 191 -7.28 -17.03 2.43
N LEU A 192 -7.03 -15.77 2.84
CA LEU A 192 -6.32 -15.42 4.07
C LEU A 192 -7.24 -14.96 5.21
N GLY A 193 -8.51 -14.67 4.91
CA GLY A 193 -9.48 -14.19 5.90
C GLY A 193 -9.30 -12.72 6.28
N GLU A 194 -10.19 -12.23 7.13
CA GLU A 194 -10.25 -10.81 7.53
C GLU A 194 -9.12 -10.41 8.49
N ASP A 195 -8.55 -11.36 9.22
CA ASP A 195 -7.48 -11.09 10.20
C ASP A 195 -6.12 -10.82 9.56
N CYS A 196 -5.94 -11.15 8.28
CA CYS A 196 -4.72 -10.83 7.56
C CYS A 196 -4.70 -9.36 7.14
N ILE A 197 -3.68 -8.62 7.57
CA ILE A 197 -3.46 -7.25 7.09
C ILE A 197 -2.86 -7.31 5.70
N ILE A 198 -3.62 -6.91 4.68
CA ILE A 198 -3.12 -6.83 3.31
C ILE A 198 -2.62 -5.41 3.03
N TYR A 199 -1.33 -5.29 2.72
CA TYR A 199 -0.67 -4.06 2.33
C TYR A 199 -0.49 -4.03 0.82
N VAL A 200 -1.12 -3.07 0.17
CA VAL A 200 -0.95 -2.76 -1.26
C VAL A 200 0.08 -1.65 -1.39
N GLN A 201 1.18 -1.93 -2.05
CA GLN A 201 2.25 -0.95 -2.25
C GLN A 201 2.10 -0.26 -3.60
N SER A 202 2.37 1.04 -3.65
CA SER A 202 2.42 1.79 -4.92
C SER A 202 3.45 1.18 -5.86
N ILE A 203 3.16 1.21 -7.17
CA ILE A 203 4.16 0.83 -8.17
C ILE A 203 5.28 1.87 -8.10
N PRO A 204 6.55 1.44 -7.91
CA PRO A 204 7.67 2.36 -7.73
C PRO A 204 7.93 3.23 -8.96
N PRO A 205 8.50 4.42 -8.78
CA PRO A 205 9.00 5.20 -9.90
C PRO A 205 10.17 4.47 -10.59
N VAL A 206 10.42 4.81 -11.85
CA VAL A 206 11.57 4.33 -12.61
C VAL A 206 12.45 5.49 -13.04
N ARG A 207 13.66 5.21 -13.52
CA ARG A 207 14.53 6.24 -14.11
C ARG A 207 13.98 6.67 -15.48
N PRO A 208 14.20 7.93 -15.93
CA PRO A 208 13.71 8.43 -17.22
C PRO A 208 14.06 7.54 -18.41
N ALA A 209 15.29 7.05 -18.48
CA ALA A 209 15.73 6.18 -19.56
C ALA A 209 15.00 4.82 -19.60
N ALA A 210 14.47 4.36 -18.48
CA ALA A 210 13.62 3.16 -18.44
C ALA A 210 12.19 3.48 -18.90
N ALA A 211 11.67 4.65 -18.52
CA ALA A 211 10.36 5.14 -18.95
C ALA A 211 10.28 5.36 -20.46
N GLU A 212 11.36 5.86 -21.09
CA GLU A 212 11.45 6.00 -22.55
C GLU A 212 11.25 4.66 -23.28
N LYS A 213 11.75 3.56 -22.71
CA LYS A 213 11.61 2.20 -23.26
C LYS A 213 10.28 1.56 -22.92
N LYS A 214 9.68 1.97 -21.80
CA LYS A 214 8.44 1.43 -21.24
C LYS A 214 7.52 2.60 -20.86
N PRO A 215 6.83 3.24 -21.84
CA PRO A 215 6.11 4.49 -21.59
C PRO A 215 4.96 4.39 -20.60
N GLY A 216 4.44 3.22 -20.35
CA GLY A 216 3.45 3.00 -19.29
C GLY A 216 4.04 3.09 -17.86
N LEU A 217 5.38 3.11 -17.73
CA LEU A 217 6.08 3.35 -16.47
C LEU A 217 6.53 4.82 -16.31
N ALA A 218 6.12 5.71 -17.21
CA ALA A 218 6.41 7.12 -17.04
C ALA A 218 5.80 7.66 -15.74
N SER A 219 6.47 8.62 -15.14
CA SER A 219 6.13 9.14 -13.82
C SER A 219 4.68 9.63 -13.70
N ASP A 220 4.21 10.38 -14.69
CA ASP A 220 2.85 10.91 -14.79
C ASP A 220 1.81 9.78 -14.93
N VAL A 221 2.10 8.76 -15.74
CA VAL A 221 1.24 7.59 -15.94
C VAL A 221 1.14 6.77 -14.64
N LEU A 222 2.28 6.42 -14.03
CA LEU A 222 2.31 5.64 -12.80
C LEU A 222 1.60 6.35 -11.64
N ARG A 223 1.69 7.67 -11.58
CA ARG A 223 1.00 8.43 -10.53
C ARG A 223 -0.51 8.32 -10.66
N GLY A 224 -1.05 8.42 -11.88
CA GLY A 224 -2.48 8.20 -12.13
C GLY A 224 -2.93 6.78 -11.81
N VAL A 225 -2.11 5.78 -12.12
CA VAL A 225 -2.40 4.38 -11.77
C VAL A 225 -2.33 4.15 -10.27
N ASN A 226 -1.33 4.69 -9.59
CA ASN A 226 -1.18 4.57 -8.14
C ASN A 226 -2.32 5.24 -7.37
N GLU A 227 -2.87 6.35 -7.88
CA GLU A 227 -4.07 6.97 -7.32
C GLU A 227 -5.26 6.01 -7.36
N GLN A 228 -5.51 5.41 -8.52
CA GLN A 228 -6.60 4.44 -8.68
C GLN A 228 -6.34 3.16 -7.87
N LEU A 229 -5.09 2.73 -7.77
CA LEU A 229 -4.70 1.57 -6.96
C LEU A 229 -4.93 1.84 -5.46
N ALA A 230 -4.67 3.06 -4.99
CA ALA A 230 -4.94 3.45 -3.62
C ALA A 230 -6.44 3.42 -3.31
N GLN A 231 -7.28 3.92 -4.21
CA GLN A 231 -8.75 3.84 -4.08
C GLN A 231 -9.24 2.39 -4.06
N LEU A 232 -8.70 1.57 -4.97
CA LEU A 232 -9.01 0.15 -5.04
C LEU A 232 -8.62 -0.56 -3.73
N ALA A 233 -7.44 -0.31 -3.21
CA ALA A 233 -6.98 -0.86 -1.94
C ALA A 233 -7.92 -0.48 -0.79
N ALA A 234 -8.28 0.79 -0.68
CA ALA A 234 -9.21 1.27 0.35
C ALA A 234 -10.59 0.62 0.22
N SER A 235 -11.14 0.51 -0.98
CA SER A 235 -12.45 -0.12 -1.24
C SER A 235 -12.48 -1.61 -0.87
N LYS A 236 -11.32 -2.27 -0.86
CA LYS A 236 -11.15 -3.69 -0.49
C LYS A 236 -10.70 -3.88 0.96
N GLY A 237 -10.70 -2.82 1.78
CA GLY A 237 -10.26 -2.89 3.18
C GLY A 237 -8.77 -3.20 3.33
N CYS A 238 -7.96 -2.90 2.32
CA CYS A 238 -6.52 -3.05 2.34
C CYS A 238 -5.82 -1.76 2.79
N VAL A 239 -4.60 -1.89 3.27
CA VAL A 239 -3.75 -0.76 3.64
C VAL A 239 -2.94 -0.34 2.42
N TYR A 240 -2.93 0.94 2.08
CA TYR A 240 -2.12 1.45 0.99
C TYR A 240 -0.81 2.05 1.50
N LEU A 241 0.29 1.65 0.87
CA LEU A 241 1.64 2.14 1.15
C LEU A 241 2.19 2.89 -0.06
N ASP A 242 2.55 4.15 0.14
CA ASP A 242 3.11 4.97 -0.91
C ASP A 242 4.64 4.96 -0.92
N LEU A 243 5.21 4.01 -1.63
CA LEU A 243 6.67 3.88 -1.75
C LEU A 243 7.35 5.10 -2.40
N TRP A 244 6.61 5.95 -3.11
CA TRP A 244 7.18 7.14 -3.72
C TRP A 244 7.75 8.10 -2.69
N GLU A 245 7.19 8.12 -1.48
CA GLU A 245 7.72 8.94 -0.38
C GLU A 245 9.19 8.60 -0.06
N ALA A 246 9.58 7.34 -0.21
CA ALA A 246 10.94 6.89 0.03
C ALA A 246 11.81 6.85 -1.23
N LEU A 247 11.22 6.49 -2.37
CA LEU A 247 11.97 6.08 -3.55
C LEU A 247 12.08 7.16 -4.63
N ALA A 248 11.15 8.13 -4.68
CA ALA A 248 11.12 9.12 -5.74
C ALA A 248 12.00 10.34 -5.43
N ASP A 249 12.63 10.91 -6.46
CA ASP A 249 13.32 12.20 -6.40
C ASP A 249 12.35 13.39 -6.59
N GLY A 250 12.85 14.62 -6.59
CA GLY A 250 12.04 15.85 -6.71
C GLY A 250 11.24 15.95 -8.01
N GLU A 251 11.57 15.17 -9.03
CA GLU A 251 10.93 15.18 -10.34
C GLU A 251 9.98 13.99 -10.56
N GLY A 252 9.90 13.06 -9.62
CA GLY A 252 9.05 11.87 -9.72
C GLY A 252 9.74 10.67 -10.34
N ASN A 253 11.04 10.70 -10.44
CA ASN A 253 11.81 9.58 -10.94
C ASN A 253 12.37 8.77 -9.76
N LEU A 254 12.70 7.51 -10.01
CA LEU A 254 13.47 6.74 -9.04
C LEU A 254 14.79 7.47 -8.72
N LYS A 255 15.08 7.66 -7.44
CA LYS A 255 16.35 8.28 -7.02
C LYS A 255 17.54 7.53 -7.61
N GLU A 256 18.48 8.24 -8.22
CA GLU A 256 19.61 7.63 -8.90
C GLU A 256 20.47 6.76 -7.97
N MET A 257 20.71 7.24 -6.76
CA MET A 257 21.55 6.56 -5.76
C MET A 257 20.99 5.22 -5.26
N ILE A 258 19.70 4.96 -5.49
CA ILE A 258 19.04 3.71 -5.09
C ILE A 258 18.58 2.86 -6.27
N ALA A 259 18.77 3.34 -7.49
CA ALA A 259 18.43 2.62 -8.71
C ALA A 259 19.50 1.59 -9.07
N ALA A 260 19.08 0.47 -9.62
CA ALA A 260 19.96 -0.43 -10.36
C ALA A 260 20.24 0.13 -11.77
N PRO A 261 21.26 -0.37 -12.49
CA PRO A 261 21.65 0.17 -13.80
C PRO A 261 20.56 0.14 -14.87
N ASP A 262 19.56 -0.74 -14.76
CA ASP A 262 18.44 -0.82 -15.69
C ASP A 262 17.38 0.30 -15.48
N GLY A 263 17.48 1.01 -14.36
CA GLY A 263 16.58 2.10 -14.01
C GLY A 263 15.19 1.68 -13.56
N VAL A 264 14.91 0.38 -13.43
CA VAL A 264 13.64 -0.17 -12.92
C VAL A 264 13.83 -0.81 -11.56
N HIS A 265 14.85 -1.64 -11.42
CA HIS A 265 15.14 -2.34 -10.17
C HIS A 265 15.85 -1.44 -9.15
N LEU A 266 15.80 -1.87 -7.91
CA LEU A 266 16.48 -1.21 -6.80
C LEU A 266 17.89 -1.78 -6.62
N SER A 267 18.83 -0.93 -6.20
CA SER A 267 20.15 -1.38 -5.80
C SER A 267 20.10 -2.22 -4.53
N ALA A 268 20.94 -3.23 -4.44
CA ALA A 268 20.96 -4.23 -3.36
C ALA A 268 21.04 -3.64 -1.94
N GLY A 269 21.89 -2.63 -1.75
CA GLY A 269 22.07 -1.99 -0.43
C GLY A 269 21.11 -0.84 -0.20
N ASN A 270 21.35 0.27 -0.88
CA ASN A 270 20.61 1.52 -0.62
C ASN A 270 19.14 1.43 -1.03
N GLY A 271 18.83 0.77 -2.15
CA GLY A 271 17.46 0.68 -2.65
C GLY A 271 16.58 -0.17 -1.75
N TYR A 272 17.00 -1.40 -1.45
CA TYR A 272 16.25 -2.26 -0.53
C TYR A 272 16.28 -1.73 0.91
N GLY A 273 17.37 -1.08 1.33
CA GLY A 273 17.44 -0.39 2.62
C GLY A 273 16.39 0.71 2.76
N ALA A 274 16.22 1.54 1.73
CA ALA A 274 15.18 2.57 1.70
C ALA A 274 13.77 1.95 1.75
N TRP A 275 13.52 0.89 0.98
CA TRP A 275 12.24 0.19 0.98
C TRP A 275 11.91 -0.41 2.34
N VAL A 276 12.81 -1.21 2.92
CA VAL A 276 12.59 -1.82 4.25
C VAL A 276 12.40 -0.75 5.33
N THR A 277 13.18 0.32 5.30
CA THR A 277 13.02 1.44 6.24
C THR A 277 11.64 2.07 6.13
N TYR A 278 11.15 2.26 4.91
CA TYR A 278 9.79 2.76 4.69
C TYR A 278 8.74 1.82 5.30
N LEU A 279 8.83 0.53 5.03
CA LEU A 279 7.88 -0.46 5.57
C LEU A 279 7.88 -0.48 7.10
N ARG A 280 9.05 -0.38 7.72
CA ARG A 280 9.19 -0.33 9.18
C ARG A 280 8.53 0.90 9.80
N ASN A 281 8.48 2.01 9.06
CA ASN A 281 7.89 3.26 9.53
C ASN A 281 6.39 3.38 9.23
N HIS A 282 5.79 2.44 8.52
CA HIS A 282 4.40 2.50 8.05
C HIS A 282 3.61 1.23 8.39
N ALA A 283 3.82 0.68 9.58
CA ALA A 283 3.08 -0.46 10.08
C ALA A 283 1.66 -0.08 10.53
N LYS A 284 0.69 -0.96 10.29
CA LYS A 284 -0.66 -0.86 10.85
C LYS A 284 -0.77 -1.80 12.05
N TYR A 285 -1.42 -1.33 13.09
CA TYR A 285 -1.73 -2.12 14.26
C TYR A 285 -3.14 -2.69 14.17
N SER A 286 -3.33 -3.90 14.72
CA SER A 286 -4.64 -4.51 14.88
C SER A 286 -4.75 -5.19 16.24
N ALA A 287 -5.96 -5.59 16.63
CA ALA A 287 -6.16 -6.31 17.87
C ALA A 287 -5.47 -7.70 17.87
N SER A 288 -5.36 -8.32 16.67
CA SER A 288 -4.67 -9.60 16.48
C SER A 288 -3.16 -9.45 16.28
N ASN A 289 -2.70 -8.22 16.05
CA ASN A 289 -1.29 -7.89 15.87
C ASN A 289 -1.02 -6.51 16.48
N PRO A 290 -1.14 -6.39 17.79
CA PRO A 290 -0.93 -5.14 18.49
C PRO A 290 0.56 -4.76 18.43
N TRP A 291 0.87 -3.49 18.39
CA TRP A 291 2.22 -2.98 18.48
C TRP A 291 2.26 -1.78 19.39
N ILE A 292 3.26 -1.74 20.27
CA ILE A 292 3.52 -0.60 21.15
C ILE A 292 4.73 0.14 20.63
N MET A 293 4.63 1.45 20.53
CA MET A 293 5.73 2.29 20.04
C MET A 293 7.01 2.01 20.84
N GLY A 294 8.09 1.69 20.13
CA GLY A 294 9.38 1.37 20.71
C GLY A 294 9.60 -0.11 21.02
N SER A 295 8.59 -0.96 20.81
CA SER A 295 8.74 -2.42 20.87
C SER A 295 8.67 -3.04 19.48
N ALA A 296 9.30 -4.20 19.32
CA ALA A 296 9.28 -4.95 18.07
C ALA A 296 7.88 -5.45 17.71
N TYR A 297 7.20 -5.92 18.73
CA TYR A 297 5.81 -6.36 18.70
C TYR A 297 5.21 -5.87 19.97
N SER A 298 4.21 -5.19 19.94
CA SER A 298 3.44 -5.02 21.04
C SER A 298 3.57 -5.85 22.16
N ALA A 299 3.22 -5.59 23.02
CA ALA A 299 2.69 -6.32 24.15
C ALA A 299 3.61 -7.33 24.71
N GLU A 300 4.50 -6.97 25.34
CA GLU A 300 4.80 -7.64 26.59
C GLU A 300 3.85 -7.16 27.68
#